data_0c41a0d17d2b20a104d8b88ae6457442
#
_entry.id   0c41a0d17d2b20a104d8b88ae6457442
#
_cell.length_a   1.000
_cell.length_b   1.000
_cell.length_c   1.000
_cell.angle_alpha   90.00
_cell.angle_beta   90.00
_cell.angle_gamma   90.00
#
_symmetry.space_group_name_H-M   'P 1'
#
loop_
_entity.id
_entity.type
_entity.pdbx_description
1 polymer ?
#
loop_
_entity_poly.entity_id
_entity_poly.type
_entity_poly.pdbx_seq_one_letter_code
_entity_poly.pdbx_strand_id
1 'polypeptide(L)'
;MNLLNDKTLRWKRCTEGDDFDYPIDYSDAILDAREDGRLEILVKWEPNCYCHFHRHTAEISSLVLEGELHVTDIDIETGKELGKRVRVAGDFVHKEPGDVHMEQGGANGALVLFNLYAPEGEGKLVESLKKDGSVISVSTMERILRKRK
;
A
#
# COMPACT_ATOMS: atom_id res chain seq x y z
N MET A 1 18.59 3.31 11.80
CA MET A 1 17.48 2.30 11.80
C MET A 1 17.79 1.24 10.75
N ASN A 2 17.68 -0.02 11.12
CA ASN A 2 17.79 -1.12 10.15
C ASN A 2 16.38 -1.65 9.86
N LEU A 3 15.85 -1.32 8.70
CA LEU A 3 14.46 -1.61 8.33
C LEU A 3 14.12 -3.12 8.28
N LEU A 4 15.12 -3.98 8.13
CA LEU A 4 14.91 -5.44 8.06
C LEU A 4 14.81 -6.08 9.45
N ASN A 5 15.39 -5.47 10.46
CA ASN A 5 15.56 -6.07 11.79
C ASN A 5 15.14 -5.16 12.96
N ASP A 6 14.56 -3.99 12.70
CA ASP A 6 14.21 -3.04 13.75
C ASP A 6 13.00 -3.53 14.57
N LYS A 7 13.26 -3.90 15.82
CA LYS A 7 12.22 -4.38 16.74
C LYS A 7 11.39 -3.25 17.36
N THR A 8 11.76 -1.99 17.12
CA THR A 8 11.00 -0.84 17.63
C THR A 8 9.87 -0.42 16.68
N LEU A 9 9.82 -0.96 15.47
CA LEU A 9 8.76 -0.69 14.52
C LEU A 9 7.40 -1.15 15.06
N ARG A 10 6.42 -0.27 14.96
CA ARG A 10 5.05 -0.56 15.39
C ARG A 10 4.24 -1.03 14.20
N TRP A 11 4.13 -2.34 14.06
CA TRP A 11 3.38 -2.97 12.99
C TRP A 11 1.88 -3.02 13.32
N LYS A 12 1.08 -2.61 12.36
CA LYS A 12 -0.37 -2.77 12.38
C LYS A 12 -0.76 -3.81 11.33
N ARG A 13 -1.27 -4.96 11.79
CA ARG A 13 -1.74 -6.03 10.91
C ARG A 13 -3.18 -5.79 10.48
N CYS A 14 -3.49 -6.07 9.21
CA CYS A 14 -4.81 -6.00 8.63
C CYS A 14 -5.17 -7.33 7.99
N THR A 15 -6.25 -7.95 8.47
CA THR A 15 -6.80 -9.21 7.94
C THR A 15 -8.29 -9.08 7.61
N GLU A 16 -8.86 -7.87 7.74
CA GLU A 16 -10.27 -7.60 7.48
C GLU A 16 -10.55 -7.64 5.98
N GLY A 17 -11.32 -8.61 5.55
CA GLY A 17 -11.59 -8.84 4.13
C GLY A 17 -12.83 -9.68 3.85
N ASP A 18 -13.85 -9.66 4.74
CA ASP A 18 -15.06 -10.47 4.60
C ASP A 18 -15.83 -10.18 3.31
N ASP A 19 -15.69 -8.97 2.76
CA ASP A 19 -16.29 -8.57 1.48
C ASP A 19 -15.49 -9.03 0.24
N PHE A 20 -14.37 -9.75 0.44
CA PHE A 20 -13.47 -10.16 -0.63
C PHE A 20 -13.37 -11.68 -0.71
N ASP A 21 -13.19 -12.19 -1.94
CA ASP A 21 -13.02 -13.61 -2.24
C ASP A 21 -11.54 -14.04 -2.30
N TYR A 22 -10.64 -13.21 -1.73
CA TYR A 22 -9.20 -13.48 -1.68
C TYR A 22 -8.65 -13.19 -0.27
N PRO A 23 -7.58 -13.88 0.17
CA PRO A 23 -7.07 -13.71 1.52
C PRO A 23 -6.35 -12.37 1.69
N ILE A 24 -6.83 -11.55 2.62
CA ILE A 24 -6.17 -10.29 3.00
C ILE A 24 -5.34 -10.54 4.25
N ASP A 25 -4.04 -10.33 4.14
CA ASP A 25 -3.12 -10.38 5.26
C ASP A 25 -1.86 -9.58 4.95
N TYR A 26 -1.81 -8.38 5.49
CA TYR A 26 -0.65 -7.50 5.39
C TYR A 26 -0.49 -6.68 6.67
N SER A 27 0.69 -6.13 6.85
CA SER A 27 0.98 -5.24 7.98
C SER A 27 1.66 -3.98 7.46
N ASP A 28 1.43 -2.86 8.12
CA ASP A 28 2.15 -1.62 7.85
C ASP A 28 2.83 -1.06 9.10
N ALA A 29 3.92 -0.32 8.89
CA ALA A 29 4.63 0.39 9.95
C ALA A 29 5.07 1.76 9.43
N ILE A 30 4.58 2.82 10.06
CA ILE A 30 4.94 4.19 9.69
C ILE A 30 6.34 4.49 10.23
N LEU A 31 7.25 4.89 9.32
CA LEU A 31 8.62 5.30 9.64
C LEU A 31 8.67 6.79 9.98
N ASP A 32 8.05 7.60 9.14
CA ASP A 32 7.97 9.05 9.33
C ASP A 32 6.69 9.60 8.70
N ALA A 33 6.12 10.63 9.31
CA ALA A 33 4.98 11.37 8.79
C ALA A 33 5.17 12.84 9.10
N ARG A 34 5.20 13.68 8.06
CA ARG A 34 5.52 15.10 8.15
C ARG A 34 4.34 15.98 7.77
N GLU A 35 4.26 17.16 8.38
CA GLU A 35 3.19 18.13 8.14
C GLU A 35 3.17 18.69 6.72
N ASP A 36 4.30 18.56 5.98
CA ASP A 36 4.38 18.96 4.57
C ASP A 36 3.72 17.96 3.60
N GLY A 37 3.10 16.89 4.10
CA GLY A 37 2.39 15.89 3.31
C GLY A 37 3.20 14.66 2.93
N ARG A 38 4.38 14.46 3.52
CA ARG A 38 5.24 13.31 3.25
C ARG A 38 5.02 12.19 4.25
N LEU A 39 4.93 10.98 3.73
CA LEU A 39 4.78 9.75 4.51
C LEU A 39 5.79 8.71 4.02
N GLU A 40 6.53 8.13 4.96
CA GLU A 40 7.39 6.98 4.73
C GLU A 40 6.83 5.80 5.51
N ILE A 41 6.52 4.71 4.82
CA ILE A 41 5.83 3.56 5.40
C ILE A 41 6.40 2.25 4.84
N LEU A 42 6.56 1.26 5.72
CA LEU A 42 6.83 -0.12 5.32
C LEU A 42 5.52 -0.87 5.24
N VAL A 43 5.37 -1.69 4.21
CA VAL A 43 4.27 -2.62 4.07
C VAL A 43 4.81 -4.03 3.86
N LYS A 44 4.29 -4.97 4.63
CA LYS A 44 4.66 -6.36 4.58
C LYS A 44 3.43 -7.20 4.22
N TRP A 45 3.52 -7.96 3.15
CA TRP A 45 2.50 -8.96 2.77
C TRP A 45 2.90 -10.33 3.27
N GLU A 46 1.96 -11.05 3.86
CA GLU A 46 2.13 -12.46 4.16
C GLU A 46 2.15 -13.29 2.87
N PRO A 47 2.76 -14.49 2.88
CA PRO A 47 2.86 -15.32 1.68
C PRO A 47 1.51 -15.55 0.99
N ASN A 48 1.45 -15.26 -0.30
CA ASN A 48 0.28 -15.42 -1.18
C ASN A 48 -0.96 -14.60 -0.77
N CYS A 49 -0.82 -13.65 0.15
CA CYS A 49 -1.92 -12.82 0.63
C CYS A 49 -1.92 -11.44 -0.04
N TYR A 50 -3.09 -10.82 -0.03
CA TYR A 50 -3.37 -9.54 -0.68
C TYR A 50 -3.50 -8.40 0.32
N CYS A 51 -3.37 -7.17 -0.16
CA CYS A 51 -3.98 -6.01 0.47
C CYS A 51 -5.34 -5.72 -0.19
N HIS A 52 -6.07 -4.72 0.32
CA HIS A 52 -7.32 -4.30 -0.31
C HIS A 52 -7.04 -3.76 -1.72
N PHE A 53 -7.98 -4.00 -2.63
CA PHE A 53 -8.04 -3.32 -3.92
C PHE A 53 -8.04 -1.81 -3.66
N HIS A 54 -7.18 -1.03 -4.34
CA HIS A 54 -7.01 0.37 -3.98
C HIS A 54 -6.60 1.26 -5.16
N ARG A 55 -6.85 2.57 -4.96
CA ARG A 55 -6.38 3.65 -5.82
C ARG A 55 -5.40 4.50 -5.04
N HIS A 56 -4.23 4.75 -5.60
CA HIS A 56 -3.30 5.74 -5.07
C HIS A 56 -3.76 7.15 -5.46
N THR A 57 -4.03 7.98 -4.47
CA THR A 57 -4.42 9.39 -4.66
C THR A 57 -3.27 10.36 -4.40
N ALA A 58 -2.14 9.84 -3.92
CA ALA A 58 -0.90 10.58 -3.72
C ALA A 58 0.15 10.15 -4.74
N GLU A 59 1.12 11.01 -4.98
CA GLU A 59 2.37 10.64 -5.63
C GLU A 59 3.08 9.58 -4.77
N ILE A 60 3.60 8.53 -5.39
CA ILE A 60 4.18 7.41 -4.66
C ILE A 60 5.45 6.89 -5.33
N SER A 61 6.44 6.56 -4.51
CA SER A 61 7.55 5.70 -4.94
C SER A 61 7.64 4.48 -4.05
N SER A 62 8.12 3.37 -4.59
CA SER A 62 8.27 2.11 -3.86
C SER A 62 9.60 1.44 -4.19
N LEU A 63 10.15 0.80 -3.17
CA LEU A 63 11.34 -0.04 -3.27
C LEU A 63 11.07 -1.37 -2.58
N VAL A 64 11.13 -2.46 -3.34
CA VAL A 64 11.02 -3.80 -2.77
C VAL A 64 12.31 -4.13 -2.02
N LEU A 65 12.20 -4.46 -0.75
CA LEU A 65 13.32 -4.81 0.13
C LEU A 65 13.54 -6.31 0.22
N GLU A 66 12.46 -7.09 0.28
CA GLU A 66 12.48 -8.55 0.38
C GLU A 66 11.29 -9.17 -0.33
N GLY A 67 11.46 -10.40 -0.80
CA GLY A 67 10.40 -11.19 -1.42
C GLY A 67 10.00 -10.73 -2.80
N GLU A 68 8.75 -10.95 -3.14
CA GLU A 68 8.17 -10.61 -4.43
C GLU A 68 6.81 -9.94 -4.25
N LEU A 69 6.59 -8.83 -4.93
CA LEU A 69 5.29 -8.15 -4.97
C LEU A 69 4.66 -8.35 -6.35
N HIS A 70 3.53 -9.03 -6.40
CA HIS A 70 2.74 -9.24 -7.60
C HIS A 70 1.72 -8.12 -7.72
N VAL A 71 1.79 -7.35 -8.80
CA VAL A 71 0.91 -6.18 -9.02
C VAL A 71 0.02 -6.46 -10.22
N THR A 72 -1.28 -6.31 -10.02
CA THR A 72 -2.30 -6.44 -11.08
C THR A 72 -2.97 -5.09 -11.27
N ASP A 73 -2.82 -4.50 -12.46
CA ASP A 73 -3.52 -3.27 -12.83
C ASP A 73 -4.97 -3.61 -13.21
N ILE A 74 -5.90 -2.79 -12.76
CA ILE A 74 -7.34 -3.02 -12.92
C ILE A 74 -7.99 -1.82 -13.59
N ASP A 75 -8.84 -2.08 -14.56
CA ASP A 75 -9.77 -1.09 -15.09
C ASP A 75 -10.92 -0.92 -14.10
N ILE A 76 -11.02 0.25 -13.50
CA ILE A 76 -12.02 0.52 -12.46
C ILE A 76 -13.46 0.51 -12.99
N GLU A 77 -13.66 0.82 -14.27
CA GLU A 77 -15.01 0.86 -14.88
C GLU A 77 -15.55 -0.55 -15.16
N THR A 78 -14.66 -1.45 -15.59
CA THR A 78 -15.04 -2.81 -16.01
C THR A 78 -14.67 -3.89 -15.01
N GLY A 79 -13.76 -3.61 -14.07
CA GLY A 79 -13.18 -4.60 -13.16
C GLY A 79 -12.21 -5.57 -13.82
N LYS A 80 -11.86 -5.34 -15.11
CA LYS A 80 -10.95 -6.22 -15.85
C LYS A 80 -9.51 -6.00 -15.48
N GLU A 81 -8.75 -7.09 -15.43
CA GLU A 81 -7.30 -7.04 -15.31
C GLU A 81 -6.68 -6.51 -16.62
N LEU A 82 -5.86 -5.44 -16.50
CA LEU A 82 -5.18 -4.81 -17.63
C LEU A 82 -3.77 -5.36 -17.83
N GLY A 83 -3.13 -5.85 -16.78
CA GLY A 83 -1.80 -6.41 -16.83
C GLY A 83 -1.30 -6.83 -15.47
N LYS A 84 -0.31 -7.73 -15.47
CA LYS A 84 0.36 -8.24 -14.27
C LYS A 84 1.85 -8.04 -14.39
N ARG A 85 2.49 -7.74 -13.27
CA ARG A 85 3.96 -7.67 -13.17
C ARG A 85 4.43 -8.15 -11.81
N VAL A 86 5.64 -8.65 -11.76
CA VAL A 86 6.31 -9.07 -10.52
C VAL A 86 7.45 -8.12 -10.25
N ARG A 87 7.48 -7.58 -9.04
CA ARG A 87 8.58 -6.75 -8.54
C ARG A 87 9.37 -7.54 -7.51
N VAL A 88 10.68 -7.58 -7.67
CA VAL A 88 11.57 -8.32 -6.79
C VAL A 88 12.46 -7.36 -6.00
N ALA A 89 13.18 -7.88 -5.00
CA ALA A 89 14.09 -7.08 -4.18
C ALA A 89 15.04 -6.22 -5.03
N GLY A 90 15.09 -4.92 -4.73
CA GLY A 90 15.84 -3.91 -5.48
C GLY A 90 15.03 -3.17 -6.55
N ASP A 91 13.85 -3.64 -6.92
CA ASP A 91 13.00 -2.94 -7.89
C ASP A 91 12.44 -1.66 -7.30
N PHE A 92 12.68 -0.56 -8.02
CA PHE A 92 12.19 0.78 -7.68
C PHE A 92 11.20 1.27 -8.73
N VAL A 93 10.10 1.86 -8.26
CA VAL A 93 9.06 2.42 -9.12
C VAL A 93 8.59 3.76 -8.55
N HIS A 94 8.38 4.75 -9.44
CA HIS A 94 7.71 6.01 -9.13
C HIS A 94 6.44 6.11 -9.98
N LYS A 95 5.35 6.55 -9.36
CA LYS A 95 4.06 6.75 -10.03
C LYS A 95 3.36 8.02 -9.58
N GLU A 96 2.72 8.65 -10.55
CA GLU A 96 1.80 9.75 -10.31
C GLU A 96 0.46 9.26 -9.73
N PRO A 97 -0.35 10.16 -9.10
CA PRO A 97 -1.67 9.80 -8.60
C PRO A 97 -2.61 9.21 -9.66
N GLY A 98 -3.49 8.31 -9.23
CA GLY A 98 -4.56 7.76 -10.07
C GLY A 98 -4.43 6.29 -10.40
N ASP A 99 -3.32 5.65 -10.04
CA ASP A 99 -3.10 4.23 -10.30
C ASP A 99 -4.05 3.35 -9.49
N VAL A 100 -4.74 2.44 -10.17
CA VAL A 100 -5.68 1.48 -9.54
C VAL A 100 -5.14 0.08 -9.74
N HIS A 101 -4.89 -0.62 -8.64
CA HIS A 101 -4.33 -1.96 -8.71
C HIS A 101 -4.63 -2.82 -7.48
N MET A 102 -4.29 -4.08 -7.61
CA MET A 102 -4.26 -5.05 -6.53
C MET A 102 -2.83 -5.54 -6.35
N GLU A 103 -2.41 -5.70 -5.11
CA GLU A 103 -1.07 -6.18 -4.78
C GLU A 103 -1.15 -7.44 -3.92
N GLN A 104 -0.27 -8.40 -4.24
CA GLN A 104 -0.19 -9.70 -3.55
C GLN A 104 1.26 -10.02 -3.27
N GLY A 105 1.55 -10.48 -2.05
CA GLY A 105 2.85 -11.08 -1.74
C GLY A 105 3.05 -12.37 -2.52
N GLY A 106 4.27 -12.63 -2.99
CA GLY A 106 4.62 -13.92 -3.60
C GLY A 106 4.67 -15.06 -2.58
N ALA A 107 5.23 -16.20 -2.98
CA ALA A 107 5.31 -17.41 -2.16
C ALA A 107 6.03 -17.21 -0.80
N ASN A 108 6.92 -16.24 -0.73
CA ASN A 108 7.65 -15.87 0.50
C ASN A 108 7.20 -14.51 1.07
N GLY A 109 6.07 -13.99 0.61
CA GLY A 109 5.59 -12.65 0.97
C GLY A 109 6.36 -11.54 0.26
N ALA A 110 6.22 -10.33 0.78
CA ALA A 110 6.94 -9.16 0.29
C ALA A 110 7.13 -8.14 1.41
N LEU A 111 8.26 -7.44 1.40
CA LEU A 111 8.52 -6.27 2.24
C LEU A 111 8.88 -5.11 1.33
N VAL A 112 8.12 -4.01 1.41
CA VAL A 112 8.25 -2.87 0.50
C VAL A 112 8.27 -1.57 1.29
N LEU A 113 9.22 -0.69 0.93
CA LEU A 113 9.26 0.69 1.42
C LEU A 113 8.49 1.58 0.45
N PHE A 114 7.53 2.33 0.96
CA PHE A 114 6.79 3.33 0.20
C PHE A 114 7.08 4.73 0.72
N ASN A 115 7.23 5.67 -0.21
CA ASN A 115 7.26 7.11 0.06
C ASN A 115 6.07 7.72 -0.66
N LEU A 116 5.18 8.39 0.08
CA LEU A 116 4.01 9.06 -0.46
C LEU A 116 4.11 10.56 -0.23
N TYR A 117 3.57 11.32 -1.19
CA TYR A 117 3.52 12.77 -1.10
C TYR A 117 2.12 13.28 -1.45
N ALA A 118 1.45 13.89 -0.48
CA ALA A 118 0.09 14.41 -0.59
C ALA A 118 -0.01 15.77 0.13
N PRO A 119 0.49 16.85 -0.49
CA PRO A 119 0.59 18.17 0.16
C PRO A 119 -0.74 18.93 0.22
N GLU A 120 -1.73 18.55 -0.58
CA GLU A 120 -2.97 19.30 -0.78
C GLU A 120 -4.08 18.88 0.18
N GLY A 121 -4.82 19.86 0.74
CA GLY A 121 -6.01 19.63 1.55
C GLY A 121 -5.73 18.75 2.76
N GLU A 122 -6.57 17.74 2.96
CA GLU A 122 -6.42 16.76 4.06
C GLU A 122 -5.34 15.70 3.78
N GLY A 123 -4.69 15.76 2.61
CA GLY A 123 -3.62 14.84 2.22
C GLY A 123 -4.09 13.43 1.96
N LYS A 124 -4.95 13.23 0.96
CA LYS A 124 -5.45 11.90 0.57
C LYS A 124 -4.32 11.06 0.01
N LEU A 125 -4.10 9.91 0.62
CA LEU A 125 -3.02 8.98 0.29
C LEU A 125 -3.50 7.82 -0.58
N VAL A 126 -4.51 7.10 -0.11
CA VAL A 126 -5.02 5.87 -0.71
C VAL A 126 -6.52 5.75 -0.45
N GLU A 127 -7.26 5.33 -1.46
CA GLU A 127 -8.64 4.90 -1.32
C GLU A 127 -8.71 3.37 -1.42
N SER A 128 -9.21 2.70 -0.36
CA SER A 128 -9.52 1.27 -0.42
C SER A 128 -10.87 1.08 -1.09
N LEU A 129 -10.94 0.15 -2.04
CA LEU A 129 -12.08 -0.03 -2.93
C LEU A 129 -12.66 -1.43 -2.82
N LYS A 130 -13.97 -1.55 -3.11
CA LYS A 130 -14.60 -2.82 -3.48
C LYS A 130 -14.38 -3.08 -4.98
N LYS A 131 -14.63 -4.31 -5.42
CA LYS A 131 -14.50 -4.70 -6.84
C LYS A 131 -15.37 -3.89 -7.79
N ASP A 132 -16.49 -3.33 -7.31
CA ASP A 132 -17.36 -2.45 -8.10
C ASP A 132 -16.87 -1.01 -8.19
N GLY A 133 -15.70 -0.71 -7.59
CA GLY A 133 -15.09 0.61 -7.57
C GLY A 133 -15.59 1.54 -6.45
N SER A 134 -16.53 1.10 -5.63
CA SER A 134 -17.01 1.89 -4.49
C SER A 134 -15.94 1.99 -3.40
N VAL A 135 -15.84 3.17 -2.77
CA VAL A 135 -14.84 3.47 -1.75
C VAL A 135 -15.27 2.89 -0.40
N ILE A 136 -14.40 2.06 0.20
CA ILE A 136 -14.57 1.53 1.56
C ILE A 136 -14.05 2.51 2.60
N SER A 137 -12.82 3.02 2.36
CA SER A 137 -12.14 3.92 3.28
C SER A 137 -11.11 4.77 2.55
N VAL A 138 -10.75 5.89 3.16
CA VAL A 138 -9.72 6.80 2.66
C VAL A 138 -8.68 7.02 3.75
N SER A 139 -7.41 6.81 3.42
CA SER A 139 -6.29 7.17 4.29
C SER A 139 -5.84 8.59 3.99
N THR A 140 -5.65 9.41 5.02
CA THR A 140 -5.21 10.80 4.87
C THR A 140 -4.04 11.13 5.79
N MET A 141 -3.22 12.08 5.38
CA MET A 141 -2.12 12.61 6.21
C MET A 141 -2.66 13.24 7.50
N GLU A 142 -3.74 13.99 7.41
CA GLU A 142 -4.38 14.63 8.56
C GLU A 142 -4.71 13.60 9.66
N ARG A 143 -5.32 12.48 9.26
CA ARG A 143 -5.69 11.41 10.19
C ARG A 143 -4.46 10.72 10.81
N ILE A 144 -3.42 10.48 10.01
CA ILE A 144 -2.16 9.87 10.48
C ILE A 144 -1.47 10.78 11.49
N LEU A 145 -1.30 12.06 11.16
CA LEU A 145 -0.64 13.03 12.03
C LEU A 145 -1.40 13.23 13.35
N ARG A 146 -2.74 13.23 13.31
CA ARG A 146 -3.58 13.33 14.52
C ARG A 146 -3.36 12.16 15.48
N LYS A 147 -3.23 10.94 14.96
CA LYS A 147 -2.99 9.74 15.77
C LYS A 147 -1.59 9.65 16.35
N ARG A 148 -0.63 10.38 15.80
CA ARG A 148 0.77 10.39 16.27
C ARG A 148 1.03 11.42 17.37
N LYS A 149 0.11 12.34 17.61
CA LYS A 149 0.20 13.36 18.67
C LYS A 149 -0.23 12.79 20.07
#